data_fcf7b94f1a0cfcc1c727d52d3fce3262
#
_entry.id   fcf7b94f1a0cfcc1c727d52d3fce3262
#
_cell.length_a   1.000
_cell.length_b   1.000
_cell.length_c   1.000
_cell.angle_alpha   90.00
_cell.angle_beta   90.00
_cell.angle_gamma   90.00
#
_symmetry.space_group_name_H-M   'P 1'
#
loop_
_entity.id
_entity.type
_entity.pdbx_description
1 polymer ?
#
loop_
_entity_poly.entity_id
_entity_poly.type
_entity_poly.pdbx_seq_one_letter_code
_entity_poly.pdbx_strand_id
1 'polypeptide(L)'
;MSNFYELNLNELDKELSPLEKREWDNIYASYRSGTPLSGKVSGVDRRRIQDTPDESHDQLYFLVIVPYRVKIMIPEEETGFWDSREQAVRVMRGMFGTKIDFVITAIDRENSLCVASRKRAMEIQRRMFAQTNPQIGDRIETQILAAGSTSVIASAGGFDFHL
;
A
#
# COMPACT_ATOMS: atom_id res chain seq x y z
N MET A 1 24.79 -28.97 7.52
CA MET A 1 24.57 -28.44 6.15
C MET A 1 23.28 -27.67 6.14
N SER A 2 23.39 -26.38 6.08
CA SER A 2 22.20 -25.54 5.88
C SER A 2 21.81 -25.62 4.40
N ASN A 3 20.74 -26.31 4.12
CA ASN A 3 20.09 -26.22 2.81
C ASN A 3 19.44 -24.84 2.67
N PHE A 4 20.27 -23.84 2.38
CA PHE A 4 19.75 -22.63 1.80
C PHE A 4 19.33 -23.03 0.37
N TYR A 5 18.04 -23.20 0.17
CA TYR A 5 17.49 -23.12 -1.16
C TYR A 5 17.72 -21.67 -1.61
N GLU A 6 18.81 -21.41 -2.30
CA GLU A 6 18.90 -20.22 -3.12
C GLU A 6 17.74 -20.31 -4.09
N LEU A 7 16.74 -19.49 -3.85
CA LEU A 7 15.65 -19.33 -4.80
C LEU A 7 16.30 -18.83 -6.10
N ASN A 8 16.44 -19.72 -7.06
CA ASN A 8 16.97 -19.34 -8.35
C ASN A 8 15.90 -18.53 -9.09
N LEU A 9 15.91 -17.22 -8.86
CA LEU A 9 14.97 -16.29 -9.48
C LEU A 9 14.97 -16.42 -11.00
N ASN A 10 16.11 -16.79 -11.59
CA ASN A 10 16.20 -17.00 -13.03
C ASN A 10 15.39 -18.21 -13.53
N GLU A 11 15.26 -19.24 -12.73
CA GLU A 11 14.42 -20.40 -13.06
C GLU A 11 12.93 -20.07 -12.91
N LEU A 12 12.55 -19.31 -11.87
CA LEU A 12 11.19 -18.86 -11.67
C LEU A 12 10.73 -17.91 -12.76
N ASP A 13 11.65 -17.14 -13.34
CA ASP A 13 11.35 -16.14 -14.35
C ASP A 13 11.34 -16.68 -15.79
N LYS A 14 11.79 -17.92 -16.02
CA LYS A 14 11.88 -18.51 -17.37
C LYS A 14 10.53 -18.61 -18.11
N GLU A 15 9.44 -18.79 -17.37
CA GLU A 15 8.09 -18.97 -17.92
C GLU A 15 7.26 -17.67 -17.88
N LEU A 16 7.83 -16.57 -17.38
CA LEU A 16 7.13 -15.31 -17.24
C LEU A 16 7.20 -14.47 -18.53
N SER A 17 6.11 -13.78 -18.84
CA SER A 17 6.11 -12.75 -19.88
C SER A 17 7.02 -11.58 -19.48
N PRO A 18 7.49 -10.76 -20.44
CA PRO A 18 8.29 -9.57 -20.11
C PRO A 18 7.61 -8.59 -19.14
N LEU A 19 6.28 -8.47 -19.21
CA LEU A 19 5.51 -7.60 -18.31
C LEU A 19 5.44 -8.18 -16.89
N GLU A 20 5.25 -9.48 -16.74
CA GLU A 20 5.27 -10.15 -15.43
C GLU A 20 6.64 -10.05 -14.78
N LYS A 21 7.70 -10.25 -15.57
CA LYS A 21 9.06 -10.11 -15.08
C LYS A 21 9.35 -8.69 -14.59
N ARG A 22 8.91 -7.67 -15.33
CA ARG A 22 9.06 -6.26 -14.92
C ARG A 22 8.31 -5.97 -13.64
N GLU A 23 7.10 -6.50 -13.48
CA GLU A 23 6.32 -6.35 -12.26
C GLU A 23 7.08 -6.89 -11.05
N TRP A 24 7.61 -8.11 -11.13
CA TRP A 24 8.40 -8.70 -10.07
C TRP A 24 9.70 -7.95 -9.79
N ASP A 25 10.40 -7.50 -10.81
CA ASP A 25 11.64 -6.72 -10.66
C ASP A 25 11.36 -5.43 -9.87
N ASN A 26 10.28 -4.73 -10.18
CA ASN A 26 9.86 -3.53 -9.46
C ASN A 26 9.48 -3.83 -8.00
N ILE A 27 8.77 -4.92 -7.76
CA ILE A 27 8.39 -5.36 -6.41
C ILE A 27 9.62 -5.68 -5.57
N TYR A 28 10.57 -6.44 -6.09
CA TYR A 28 11.81 -6.75 -5.39
C TYR A 28 12.67 -5.52 -5.15
N ALA A 29 12.73 -4.60 -6.11
CA ALA A 29 13.44 -3.34 -5.95
C ALA A 29 12.85 -2.50 -4.80
N SER A 30 11.52 -2.38 -4.74
CA SER A 30 10.83 -1.70 -3.63
C SER A 30 11.12 -2.36 -2.29
N TYR A 31 11.04 -3.68 -2.24
CA TYR A 31 11.30 -4.44 -1.02
C TYR A 31 12.72 -4.24 -0.48
N ARG A 32 13.72 -4.25 -1.35
CA ARG A 32 15.14 -4.12 -0.97
C ARG A 32 15.53 -2.69 -0.63
N SER A 33 15.11 -1.73 -1.43
CA SER A 33 15.57 -0.32 -1.35
C SER A 33 14.60 0.60 -0.61
N GLY A 34 13.35 0.19 -0.39
CA GLY A 34 12.31 1.05 0.14
C GLY A 34 11.78 2.07 -0.87
N THR A 35 12.06 1.90 -2.17
CA THR A 35 11.55 2.79 -3.21
C THR A 35 10.04 2.63 -3.35
N PRO A 36 9.26 3.72 -3.30
CA PRO A 36 7.82 3.65 -3.45
C PRO A 36 7.39 3.17 -4.83
N LEU A 37 6.36 2.34 -4.86
CA LEU A 37 5.58 2.00 -6.04
C LEU A 37 4.25 2.73 -6.00
N SER A 38 3.59 2.85 -7.15
CA SER A 38 2.26 3.46 -7.26
C SER A 38 1.28 2.51 -7.90
N GLY A 39 0.03 2.59 -7.48
CA GLY A 39 -1.04 1.81 -8.07
C GLY A 39 -2.41 2.31 -7.66
N LYS A 40 -3.43 1.94 -8.44
CA LYS A 40 -4.82 2.27 -8.14
C LYS A 40 -5.44 1.23 -7.22
N VAL A 41 -6.15 1.69 -6.22
CA VAL A 41 -6.89 0.82 -5.31
C VAL A 41 -7.99 0.08 -6.08
N SER A 42 -7.96 -1.24 -6.02
CA SER A 42 -8.94 -2.13 -6.65
C SER A 42 -10.12 -2.44 -5.74
N GLY A 43 -9.93 -2.31 -4.43
CA GLY A 43 -10.97 -2.58 -3.45
C GLY A 43 -10.41 -2.82 -2.06
N VAL A 44 -11.25 -3.38 -1.22
CA VAL A 44 -10.93 -3.75 0.16
C VAL A 44 -11.19 -5.24 0.34
N ASP A 45 -10.21 -5.95 0.84
CA ASP A 45 -10.32 -7.35 1.22
C ASP A 45 -10.48 -7.46 2.74
N ARG A 46 -11.16 -8.49 3.17
CA ARG A 46 -11.40 -8.80 4.58
C ARG A 46 -10.94 -10.22 4.86
N ARG A 47 -10.05 -10.37 5.82
CA ARG A 47 -9.60 -11.69 6.25
C ARG A 47 -9.89 -11.92 7.70
N ARG A 48 -10.34 -13.14 8.02
CA ARG A 48 -10.58 -13.59 9.37
C ARG A 48 -9.26 -14.04 10.00
N ILE A 49 -9.00 -13.53 11.21
CA ILE A 49 -7.90 -14.06 12.04
C ILE A 49 -8.43 -15.31 12.73
N GLN A 50 -7.75 -16.44 12.54
CA GLN A 50 -8.01 -17.66 13.29
C GLN A 50 -7.41 -17.49 14.71
N ASP A 51 -8.13 -17.96 15.73
CA ASP A 51 -7.68 -18.08 17.12
C ASP A 51 -7.80 -16.86 18.04
N THR A 52 -8.65 -15.89 17.77
CA THR A 52 -9.00 -14.88 18.77
C THR A 52 -10.38 -15.19 19.40
N PRO A 53 -10.50 -15.12 20.76
CA PRO A 53 -11.77 -15.40 21.45
C PRO A 53 -12.82 -14.28 21.34
N ASP A 54 -12.49 -13.16 20.75
CA ASP A 54 -13.36 -11.98 20.62
C ASP A 54 -13.78 -11.78 19.17
N GLU A 55 -15.06 -12.08 18.87
CA GLU A 55 -15.64 -11.98 17.53
C GLU A 55 -15.57 -10.56 16.92
N SER A 56 -15.43 -9.53 17.75
CA SER A 56 -15.39 -8.13 17.29
C SER A 56 -14.06 -7.72 16.67
N HIS A 57 -12.98 -8.46 16.97
CA HIS A 57 -11.61 -8.16 16.51
C HIS A 57 -11.07 -9.21 15.53
N ASP A 58 -11.92 -10.16 15.10
CA ASP A 58 -11.52 -11.31 14.29
C ASP A 58 -11.26 -11.00 12.81
N GLN A 59 -11.47 -9.76 12.37
CA GLN A 59 -11.39 -9.41 10.97
C GLN A 59 -10.33 -8.34 10.72
N LEU A 60 -9.42 -8.64 9.80
CA LEU A 60 -8.47 -7.68 9.27
C LEU A 60 -8.92 -7.19 7.90
N TYR A 61 -8.82 -5.89 7.68
CA TYR A 61 -9.09 -5.25 6.41
C TYR A 61 -7.80 -4.85 5.72
N PHE A 62 -7.79 -5.00 4.40
CA PHE A 62 -6.65 -4.67 3.55
C PHE A 62 -7.11 -3.85 2.35
N LEU A 63 -6.39 -2.78 2.04
CA LEU A 63 -6.48 -2.19 0.71
C LEU A 63 -5.83 -3.16 -0.29
N VAL A 64 -6.48 -3.34 -1.43
CA VAL A 64 -6.00 -4.23 -2.48
C VAL A 64 -5.65 -3.44 -3.72
N ILE A 65 -4.46 -3.67 -4.25
CA ILE A 65 -3.95 -3.08 -5.48
C ILE A 65 -3.45 -4.22 -6.35
N VAL A 66 -3.93 -4.29 -7.59
CA VAL A 66 -3.47 -5.26 -8.58
C VAL A 66 -2.99 -4.49 -9.81
N PRO A 67 -1.71 -4.08 -9.84
CA PRO A 67 -1.19 -3.30 -10.97
C PRO A 67 -1.21 -4.09 -12.27
N TYR A 68 -0.89 -5.36 -12.22
CA TYR A 68 -0.92 -6.26 -13.35
C TYR A 68 -1.44 -7.64 -12.95
N ARG A 69 -0.63 -8.48 -12.31
CA ARG A 69 -1.02 -9.83 -11.86
C ARG A 69 -0.79 -10.10 -10.38
N VAL A 70 0.16 -9.42 -9.77
CA VAL A 70 0.46 -9.59 -8.36
C VAL A 70 -0.54 -8.82 -7.52
N LYS A 71 -1.12 -9.47 -6.53
CA LYS A 71 -2.02 -8.86 -5.57
C LYS A 71 -1.20 -8.22 -4.46
N ILE A 72 -1.33 -6.91 -4.31
CA ILE A 72 -0.66 -6.15 -3.25
C ILE A 72 -1.70 -5.78 -2.20
N MET A 73 -1.42 -6.12 -0.94
CA MET A 73 -2.31 -5.90 0.19
C MET A 73 -1.67 -4.93 1.19
N ILE A 74 -2.37 -3.87 1.53
CA ILE A 74 -1.96 -2.91 2.54
C ILE A 74 -2.85 -3.11 3.76
N PRO A 75 -2.30 -3.58 4.91
CA PRO A 75 -3.07 -3.74 6.14
C PRO A 75 -3.68 -2.42 6.60
N GLU A 76 -4.82 -2.46 7.25
CA GLU A 76 -5.52 -1.27 7.74
C GLU A 76 -4.63 -0.36 8.61
N GLU A 77 -3.76 -0.94 9.42
CA GLU A 77 -2.80 -0.22 10.26
C GLU A 77 -1.68 0.47 9.48
N GLU A 78 -1.43 0.03 8.25
CA GLU A 78 -0.40 0.59 7.36
C GLU A 78 -0.95 1.55 6.31
N THR A 79 -2.24 1.81 6.34
CA THR A 79 -2.89 2.77 5.42
C THR A 79 -2.68 4.23 5.82
N GLY A 80 -2.47 4.48 7.11
CA GLY A 80 -2.32 5.83 7.64
C GLY A 80 -3.61 6.47 8.16
N PHE A 81 -4.73 5.76 8.16
CA PHE A 81 -6.03 6.25 8.67
C PHE A 81 -6.27 5.69 10.07
N TRP A 82 -6.13 6.50 11.11
CA TRP A 82 -6.01 6.00 12.49
C TRP A 82 -6.91 6.64 13.55
N ASP A 83 -7.87 7.46 13.21
CA ASP A 83 -8.75 8.06 14.22
C ASP A 83 -9.62 7.01 14.90
N SER A 84 -10.16 6.08 14.13
CA SER A 84 -10.80 4.86 14.61
C SER A 84 -10.77 3.80 13.52
N ARG A 85 -10.87 2.51 13.91
CA ARG A 85 -10.92 1.41 12.95
C ARG A 85 -12.11 1.51 12.00
N GLU A 86 -13.27 1.88 12.50
CA GLU A 86 -14.47 2.08 11.67
C GLU A 86 -14.26 3.16 10.62
N GLN A 87 -13.66 4.27 11.04
CA GLN A 87 -13.37 5.39 10.14
C GLN A 87 -12.34 4.99 9.10
N ALA A 88 -11.27 4.31 9.50
CA ALA A 88 -10.25 3.81 8.60
C ALA A 88 -10.83 2.90 7.51
N VAL A 89 -11.66 1.93 7.89
CA VAL A 89 -12.31 1.01 6.94
C VAL A 89 -13.27 1.76 6.01
N ARG A 90 -13.98 2.75 6.52
CA ARG A 90 -14.87 3.58 5.70
C ARG A 90 -14.10 4.37 4.65
N VAL A 91 -12.98 4.97 5.03
CA VAL A 91 -12.10 5.69 4.10
C VAL A 91 -11.51 4.73 3.07
N MET A 92 -11.03 3.56 3.50
CA MET A 92 -10.50 2.54 2.60
C MET A 92 -11.51 2.14 1.52
N ARG A 93 -12.77 1.92 1.88
CA ARG A 93 -13.84 1.60 0.93
C ARG A 93 -14.13 2.73 -0.06
N GLY A 94 -13.92 3.97 0.36
CA GLY A 94 -14.07 5.15 -0.50
C GLY A 94 -12.91 5.40 -1.46
N MET A 95 -11.82 4.63 -1.37
CA MET A 95 -10.60 4.84 -2.14
C MET A 95 -10.56 4.09 -3.47
N PHE A 96 -11.60 3.39 -3.85
CA PHE A 96 -11.64 2.65 -5.12
C PHE A 96 -11.24 3.54 -6.30
N GLY A 97 -10.27 3.09 -7.09
CA GLY A 97 -9.76 3.82 -8.24
C GLY A 97 -8.75 4.93 -7.91
N THR A 98 -8.52 5.22 -6.65
CA THR A 98 -7.53 6.21 -6.23
C THR A 98 -6.12 5.68 -6.37
N LYS A 99 -5.23 6.46 -6.96
CA LYS A 99 -3.81 6.13 -7.07
C LYS A 99 -3.10 6.49 -5.77
N ILE A 100 -2.41 5.54 -5.18
CA ILE A 100 -1.61 5.74 -3.97
C ILE A 100 -0.20 5.20 -4.14
N ASP A 101 0.70 5.69 -3.32
CA ASP A 101 2.07 5.20 -3.23
C ASP A 101 2.20 4.25 -2.04
N PHE A 102 3.04 3.26 -2.18
CA PHE A 102 3.29 2.24 -1.14
C PHE A 102 4.69 1.65 -1.30
N VAL A 103 5.20 1.07 -0.23
CA VAL A 103 6.48 0.36 -0.20
C VAL A 103 6.22 -1.10 0.14
N ILE A 104 6.81 -2.02 -0.61
CA ILE A 104 6.67 -3.46 -0.37
C ILE A 104 7.40 -3.84 0.90
N THR A 105 6.71 -4.56 1.80
CA THR A 105 7.23 -4.99 3.10
C THR A 105 7.37 -6.51 3.23
N ALA A 106 6.62 -7.27 2.44
CA ALA A 106 6.71 -8.73 2.40
C ALA A 106 6.31 -9.25 1.02
N ILE A 107 6.89 -10.36 0.62
CA ILE A 107 6.65 -11.00 -0.67
C ILE A 107 6.35 -12.48 -0.45
N ASP A 108 5.23 -12.93 -1.01
CA ASP A 108 4.88 -14.33 -1.18
C ASP A 108 4.84 -14.64 -2.68
N ARG A 109 5.98 -15.06 -3.21
CA ARG A 109 6.15 -15.33 -4.64
C ARG A 109 5.26 -16.47 -5.13
N GLU A 110 5.13 -17.51 -4.34
CA GLU A 110 4.37 -18.71 -4.68
C GLU A 110 2.88 -18.39 -4.92
N ASN A 111 2.30 -17.54 -4.10
CA ASN A 111 0.89 -17.14 -4.21
C ASN A 111 0.68 -15.84 -4.99
N SER A 112 1.73 -15.27 -5.58
CA SER A 112 1.66 -13.97 -6.28
C SER A 112 1.02 -12.88 -5.41
N LEU A 113 1.46 -12.80 -4.17
CA LEU A 113 0.91 -11.93 -3.13
C LEU A 113 2.03 -11.12 -2.48
N CYS A 114 1.76 -9.86 -2.21
CA CYS A 114 2.66 -8.98 -1.48
C CYS A 114 1.91 -8.24 -0.37
N VAL A 115 2.64 -7.87 0.67
CA VAL A 115 2.18 -6.92 1.68
C VAL A 115 2.96 -5.62 1.50
N ALA A 116 2.30 -4.50 1.65
CA ALA A 116 2.89 -3.19 1.48
C ALA A 116 2.44 -2.21 2.57
N SER A 117 3.13 -1.08 2.66
CA SER A 117 2.85 -0.01 3.61
C SER A 117 2.72 1.33 2.90
N ARG A 118 1.56 1.96 3.03
CA ARG A 118 1.36 3.35 2.61
C ARG A 118 2.06 4.32 3.56
N LYS A 119 2.09 4.02 4.85
CA LYS A 119 2.78 4.86 5.86
C LYS A 119 4.24 5.10 5.52
N ARG A 120 4.97 4.06 5.06
CA ARG A 120 6.38 4.20 4.66
C ARG A 120 6.55 5.12 3.45
N ALA A 121 5.66 5.02 2.47
CA ALA A 121 5.67 5.92 1.33
C ALA A 121 5.37 7.36 1.75
N MET A 122 4.43 7.57 2.66
CA MET A 122 4.11 8.89 3.21
C MET A 122 5.30 9.51 3.95
N GLU A 123 6.08 8.74 4.70
CA GLU A 123 7.30 9.24 5.36
C GLU A 123 8.33 9.75 4.35
N ILE A 124 8.50 9.06 3.23
CA ILE A 124 9.38 9.50 2.15
C ILE A 124 8.84 10.80 1.53
N GLN A 125 7.55 10.87 1.25
CA GLN A 125 6.90 12.07 0.71
C GLN A 125 7.07 13.27 1.65
N ARG A 126 6.94 13.09 2.97
CA ARG A 126 7.16 14.16 3.97
C ARG A 126 8.59 14.69 3.95
N ARG A 127 9.56 13.78 3.85
CA ARG A 127 10.98 14.19 3.75
C ARG A 127 11.26 15.00 2.47
N MET A 128 10.73 14.55 1.35
CA MET A 128 10.85 15.25 0.08
C MET A 128 10.16 16.62 0.14
N PHE A 129 8.97 16.69 0.71
CA PHE A 129 8.23 17.95 0.89
C PHE A 129 8.99 18.93 1.78
N ALA A 130 9.55 18.47 2.90
CA ALA A 130 10.35 19.31 3.80
C ALA A 130 11.59 19.90 3.09
N GLN A 131 12.20 19.17 2.15
CA GLN A 131 13.34 19.66 1.36
C GLN A 131 12.97 20.80 0.41
N THR A 132 11.70 20.94 0.03
CA THR A 132 11.24 22.07 -0.79
C THR A 132 11.11 23.38 -0.01
N ASN A 133 11.33 23.35 1.31
CA ASN A 133 11.23 24.51 2.21
C ASN A 133 9.89 25.25 2.08
N PRO A 134 8.74 24.59 2.33
CA PRO A 134 7.42 25.18 2.15
C PRO A 134 7.19 26.36 3.09
N GLN A 135 6.55 27.41 2.57
CA GLN A 135 6.24 28.62 3.30
C GLN A 135 4.72 28.81 3.39
N ILE A 136 4.27 29.54 4.41
CA ILE A 136 2.87 29.92 4.54
C ILE A 136 2.47 30.77 3.32
N GLY A 137 1.36 30.40 2.67
CA GLY A 137 0.87 31.05 1.46
C GLY A 137 1.25 30.34 0.16
N ASP A 138 2.14 29.34 0.23
CA ASP A 138 2.47 28.53 -0.93
C ASP A 138 1.26 27.69 -1.39
N ARG A 139 1.16 27.49 -2.69
CA ARG A 139 0.18 26.56 -3.27
C ARG A 139 0.76 25.17 -3.27
N ILE A 140 -0.02 24.20 -2.78
CA ILE A 140 0.34 22.80 -2.71
C ILE A 140 -0.65 21.98 -3.52
N GLU A 141 -0.12 21.13 -4.39
CA GLU A 141 -0.95 20.16 -5.10
C GLU A 141 -1.50 19.12 -4.13
N THR A 142 -2.81 18.94 -4.17
CA THR A 142 -3.55 18.10 -3.24
C THR A 142 -4.32 17.03 -4.00
N GLN A 143 -4.19 15.79 -3.55
CA GLN A 143 -4.96 14.67 -4.08
C GLN A 143 -6.16 14.38 -3.20
N ILE A 144 -7.34 14.19 -3.80
CA ILE A 144 -8.50 13.65 -3.10
C ILE A 144 -8.38 12.14 -3.01
N LEU A 145 -8.36 11.61 -1.81
CA LEU A 145 -8.29 10.16 -1.55
C LEU A 145 -9.66 9.53 -1.52
N ALA A 146 -10.58 10.13 -0.79
CA ALA A 146 -11.95 9.65 -0.63
C ALA A 146 -12.90 10.81 -0.39
N ALA A 147 -14.10 10.71 -0.92
CA ALA A 147 -15.17 11.69 -0.71
C ALA A 147 -16.40 11.00 -0.14
N GLY A 148 -16.87 11.51 1.00
CA GLY A 148 -18.15 11.15 1.62
C GLY A 148 -19.22 12.20 1.36
N SER A 149 -20.38 12.03 2.00
CA SER A 149 -21.50 12.99 1.88
C SER A 149 -21.24 14.33 2.59
N THR A 150 -20.39 14.34 3.62
CA THR A 150 -20.16 15.50 4.49
C THR A 150 -18.72 15.90 4.63
N SER A 151 -17.78 15.06 4.18
CA SER A 151 -16.36 15.31 4.34
C SER A 151 -15.54 14.68 3.22
N VAL A 152 -14.38 15.23 3.00
CA VAL A 152 -13.41 14.76 2.00
C VAL A 152 -12.10 14.50 2.71
N ILE A 153 -11.46 13.38 2.39
CA ILE A 153 -10.08 13.11 2.81
C ILE A 153 -9.16 13.45 1.65
N ALA A 154 -8.22 14.31 1.92
CA ALA A 154 -7.21 14.75 0.95
C ALA A 154 -5.80 14.45 1.45
N SER A 155 -4.85 14.40 0.53
CA SER A 155 -3.44 14.16 0.83
C SER A 155 -2.56 15.15 0.09
N ALA A 156 -1.56 15.68 0.79
CA ALA A 156 -0.52 16.53 0.21
C ALA A 156 0.76 16.44 1.04
N GLY A 157 1.90 16.37 0.37
CA GLY A 157 3.21 16.38 1.01
C GLY A 157 3.44 15.25 2.02
N GLY A 158 2.75 14.12 1.88
CA GLY A 158 2.82 12.99 2.80
C GLY A 158 1.91 13.09 4.04
N PHE A 159 0.99 14.06 4.06
CA PHE A 159 0.01 14.25 5.12
C PHE A 159 -1.41 14.05 4.58
N ASP A 160 -2.23 13.37 5.36
CA ASP A 160 -3.67 13.28 5.10
C ASP A 160 -4.42 14.28 5.99
N PHE A 161 -5.48 14.86 5.46
CA PHE A 161 -6.29 15.83 6.19
C PHE A 161 -7.74 15.84 5.70
N HIS A 162 -8.62 16.30 6.57
CA HIS A 162 -10.04 16.48 6.26
C HIS A 162 -10.31 17.88 5.69
N LEU A 163 -11.17 17.93 4.67
CA LEU A 163 -11.72 19.16 4.09
C LEU A 163 -13.22 19.23 4.34
#